data_3c7769e33880851142932a58dca0a19f
#
_entry.id   3c7769e33880851142932a58dca0a19f
#
_cell.length_a   1.000
_cell.length_b   1.000
_cell.length_c   1.000
_cell.angle_alpha   90.00
_cell.angle_beta   90.00
_cell.angle_gamma   90.00
#
_symmetry.space_group_name_H-M   'P 1'
#
loop_
_entity.id
_entity.type
_entity.pdbx_description
1 polymer ?
#
loop_
_entity_poly.entity_id
_entity_poly.type
_entity_poly.pdbx_seq_one_letter_code
_entity_poly.pdbx_strand_id
1 'polypeptide(L)'
;TVQVLPGEYRLRNAVHLRDKVRILGSGEDSVLIKEASVKVKLADDSDWYDQEITLENATGFKVGDGVCLRAKNPHDGGNTVIKRTLVARSGNRFKLNAGLRKNLWLSGNPTAATLFPLLNCEHVKHVAIENITLDGNRANNENLNGNYAGCIFAQDCSRLIFRNVEARNYNGDGMSWQICHDVVVENCHSHDHNGLGLHPGSGSQRPVMRGNKLERNNIGIFFCWGVRHGIAENNINIENDIGISIGHRDTDNFILNNDVLRSKKGGIVFRPDNRGKDFGPHRNRV
;
A
#
# COMPACT_ATOMS: atom_id res chain seq x y z
N THR A 1 -20.60 1.86 11.21
CA THR A 1 -20.51 1.97 9.74
C THR A 1 -20.43 3.42 9.35
N VAL A 2 -19.53 3.74 8.44
CA VAL A 2 -19.47 5.03 7.74
C VAL A 2 -19.97 4.78 6.32
N GLN A 3 -21.08 5.43 5.96
CA GLN A 3 -21.63 5.38 4.61
C GLN A 3 -20.96 6.44 3.75
N VAL A 4 -20.37 6.03 2.62
CA VAL A 4 -19.85 6.94 1.59
C VAL A 4 -20.91 7.03 0.49
N LEU A 5 -21.54 8.19 0.38
CA LEU A 5 -22.59 8.44 -0.62
C LEU A 5 -22.00 8.49 -2.03
N PRO A 6 -22.82 8.40 -3.08
CA PRO A 6 -22.38 8.65 -4.45
C PRO A 6 -21.69 10.02 -4.58
N GLY A 7 -20.55 10.06 -5.27
CA GLY A 7 -19.77 11.27 -5.50
C GLY A 7 -18.27 11.01 -5.61
N GLU A 8 -17.53 12.00 -6.07
CA GLU A 8 -16.08 12.01 -6.11
C GLU A 8 -15.50 12.78 -4.92
N TYR A 9 -14.65 12.15 -4.15
CA TYR A 9 -14.02 12.70 -2.95
C TYR A 9 -12.52 12.80 -3.14
N ARG A 10 -11.99 14.01 -3.21
CA ARG A 10 -10.55 14.27 -3.42
C ARG A 10 -9.82 14.28 -2.08
N LEU A 11 -8.82 13.42 -1.97
CA LEU A 11 -8.07 13.23 -0.73
C LEU A 11 -6.72 13.95 -0.78
N ARG A 12 -6.44 14.71 0.27
CA ARG A 12 -5.12 15.33 0.56
C ARG A 12 -4.36 14.60 1.67
N ASN A 13 -5.00 13.64 2.32
CA ASN A 13 -4.39 12.75 3.31
C ASN A 13 -5.08 11.39 3.27
N ALA A 14 -4.45 10.39 3.84
CA ALA A 14 -5.06 9.10 4.06
C ALA A 14 -6.29 9.20 4.99
N VAL A 15 -7.29 8.39 4.72
CA VAL A 15 -8.34 8.11 5.70
C VAL A 15 -7.82 7.04 6.64
N HIS A 16 -7.46 7.42 7.87
CA HIS A 16 -6.94 6.51 8.89
C HIS A 16 -8.10 5.80 9.60
N LEU A 17 -8.22 4.51 9.38
CA LEU A 17 -9.29 3.71 9.95
C LEU A 17 -9.00 3.33 11.41
N ARG A 18 -10.05 3.04 12.17
CA ARG A 18 -10.02 2.64 13.57
C ARG A 18 -10.62 1.24 13.73
N ASP A 19 -10.41 0.64 14.87
CA ASP A 19 -11.01 -0.66 15.22
C ASP A 19 -12.53 -0.68 14.98
N LYS A 20 -13.03 -1.79 14.46
CA LYS A 20 -14.46 -2.05 14.26
C LYS A 20 -15.18 -1.04 13.36
N VAL A 21 -14.44 -0.38 12.47
CA VAL A 21 -15.01 0.52 11.46
C VAL A 21 -15.37 -0.28 10.21
N ARG A 22 -16.55 0.01 9.66
CA ARG A 22 -16.96 -0.42 8.33
C ARG A 22 -17.12 0.81 7.44
N ILE A 23 -16.41 0.85 6.32
CA ILE A 23 -16.63 1.79 5.23
C ILE A 23 -17.52 1.10 4.20
N LEU A 24 -18.63 1.71 3.86
CA LEU A 24 -19.58 1.19 2.89
C LEU A 24 -19.89 2.27 1.85
N GLY A 25 -19.43 2.08 0.62
CA GLY A 25 -19.74 2.93 -0.51
C GLY A 25 -20.98 2.49 -1.27
N SER A 26 -21.22 3.11 -2.40
CA SER A 26 -22.30 2.82 -3.36
C SER A 26 -21.76 2.22 -4.67
N GLY A 27 -20.72 1.39 -4.58
CA GLY A 27 -20.05 0.80 -5.74
C GLY A 27 -19.21 1.80 -6.52
N GLU A 28 -19.34 1.78 -7.83
CA GLU A 28 -18.61 2.66 -8.76
C GLU A 28 -18.98 4.13 -8.60
N ASP A 29 -20.12 4.43 -8.02
CA ASP A 29 -20.59 5.80 -7.80
C ASP A 29 -19.89 6.50 -6.62
N SER A 30 -19.26 5.76 -5.72
CA SER A 30 -18.51 6.34 -4.58
C SER A 30 -17.01 6.25 -4.85
N VAL A 31 -16.41 7.34 -5.28
CA VAL A 31 -15.00 7.36 -5.71
C VAL A 31 -14.13 8.21 -4.78
N LEU A 32 -13.14 7.61 -4.16
CA LEU A 32 -12.07 8.33 -3.46
C LEU A 32 -10.89 8.50 -4.40
N ILE A 33 -10.50 9.76 -4.66
CA ILE A 33 -9.44 10.10 -5.61
C ILE A 33 -8.29 10.78 -4.88
N LYS A 34 -7.07 10.28 -5.04
CA LYS A 34 -5.87 10.96 -4.56
C LYS A 34 -5.62 12.24 -5.37
N GLU A 35 -5.44 13.38 -4.71
CA GLU A 35 -4.98 14.59 -5.40
C GLU A 35 -3.56 14.42 -5.98
N ALA A 36 -3.22 15.24 -6.97
CA ALA A 36 -1.86 15.32 -7.50
C ALA A 36 -0.87 15.66 -6.37
N SER A 37 0.29 15.00 -6.37
CA SER A 37 1.32 15.24 -5.35
C SER A 37 2.13 16.49 -5.63
N VAL A 38 2.53 17.17 -4.56
CA VAL A 38 3.56 18.21 -4.56
C VAL A 38 4.79 17.65 -3.87
N LYS A 39 5.98 17.98 -4.37
CA LYS A 39 7.26 17.54 -3.81
C LYS A 39 8.22 18.71 -3.68
N VAL A 40 8.99 18.73 -2.59
CA VAL A 40 10.01 19.75 -2.33
C VAL A 40 11.12 19.13 -1.47
N LYS A 41 12.30 19.74 -1.46
CA LYS A 41 13.39 19.39 -0.53
C LYS A 41 13.14 19.98 0.85
N LEU A 42 13.75 19.37 1.87
CA LEU A 42 13.88 19.98 3.19
C LEU A 42 15.00 21.03 3.14
N ALA A 43 14.81 22.11 3.88
CA ALA A 43 15.78 23.21 3.99
C ALA A 43 16.75 23.01 5.17
N ASP A 44 16.37 22.23 6.19
CA ASP A 44 17.15 21.99 7.40
C ASP A 44 17.27 20.49 7.67
N ASP A 45 18.33 20.12 8.38
CA ASP A 45 18.45 18.79 8.98
C ASP A 45 17.30 18.57 9.98
N SER A 46 16.80 17.36 10.03
CA SER A 46 15.81 16.93 11.03
C SER A 46 16.25 15.63 11.67
N ASP A 47 16.20 15.58 13.00
CA ASP A 47 16.71 14.45 13.78
C ASP A 47 15.58 13.53 14.28
N TRP A 48 15.96 12.40 14.82
CA TRP A 48 15.10 11.34 15.38
C TRP A 48 14.01 11.86 16.33
N TYR A 49 14.34 12.86 17.15
CA TYR A 49 13.41 13.41 18.14
C TYR A 49 12.51 14.50 17.60
N ASP A 50 12.84 15.05 16.42
CA ASP A 50 12.08 16.17 15.86
C ASP A 50 10.65 15.76 15.52
N GLN A 51 9.73 16.65 15.81
CA GLN A 51 8.33 16.56 15.42
C GLN A 51 7.97 17.67 14.43
N GLU A 52 8.96 18.14 13.68
CA GLU A 52 8.79 19.21 12.71
C GLU A 52 9.80 19.07 11.58
N ILE A 53 9.50 19.72 10.46
CA ILE A 53 10.36 19.83 9.28
C ILE A 53 10.28 21.24 8.73
N THR A 54 11.36 21.71 8.10
CA THR A 54 11.40 22.96 7.33
C THR A 54 11.53 22.62 5.85
N LEU A 55 10.63 23.15 5.03
CA LEU A 55 10.64 22.96 3.58
C LEU A 55 11.39 24.11 2.89
N GLU A 56 12.10 23.84 1.79
CA GLU A 56 12.68 24.90 0.97
C GLU A 56 11.59 25.85 0.42
N ASN A 57 10.46 25.29 0.06
CA ASN A 57 9.29 26.04 -0.41
C ASN A 57 7.99 25.33 0.05
N ALA A 58 7.15 26.04 0.78
CA ALA A 58 5.90 25.52 1.30
C ALA A 58 4.71 25.68 0.34
N THR A 59 4.93 26.16 -0.88
CA THR A 59 3.85 26.32 -1.87
C THR A 59 3.23 24.96 -2.21
N GLY A 60 1.90 24.89 -2.13
CA GLY A 60 1.14 23.65 -2.38
C GLY A 60 0.97 22.75 -1.15
N PHE A 61 1.70 22.98 -0.05
CA PHE A 61 1.52 22.24 1.21
C PHE A 61 0.58 22.98 2.17
N LYS A 62 -0.30 22.24 2.82
CA LYS A 62 -1.29 22.76 3.77
C LYS A 62 -1.31 21.93 5.05
N VAL A 63 -1.74 22.53 6.15
CA VAL A 63 -2.09 21.79 7.37
C VAL A 63 -3.22 20.81 7.03
N GLY A 64 -3.07 19.57 7.48
CA GLY A 64 -3.94 18.44 7.15
C GLY A 64 -3.42 17.54 6.03
N ASP A 65 -2.39 17.94 5.29
CA ASP A 65 -1.83 17.11 4.23
C ASP A 65 -1.10 15.88 4.80
N GLY A 66 -1.32 14.73 4.17
CA GLY A 66 -0.50 13.55 4.36
C GLY A 66 0.78 13.65 3.56
N VAL A 67 1.92 13.44 4.20
CA VAL A 67 3.23 13.54 3.56
C VAL A 67 4.07 12.29 3.74
N CYS A 68 4.82 11.97 2.71
CA CYS A 68 5.90 11.00 2.72
C CYS A 68 7.23 11.74 2.71
N LEU A 69 8.03 11.54 3.75
CA LEU A 69 9.37 12.08 3.87
C LEU A 69 10.36 11.00 3.45
N ARG A 70 11.30 11.33 2.59
CA ARG A 70 12.29 10.40 2.05
C ARG A 70 13.68 10.99 2.12
N ALA A 71 14.66 10.17 2.50
CA ALA A 71 16.07 10.51 2.45
C ALA A 71 16.89 9.23 2.22
N LYS A 72 18.15 9.38 1.81
CA LYS A 72 19.15 8.33 1.98
C LYS A 72 19.84 8.50 3.30
N ASN A 73 20.05 7.40 4.02
CA ASN A 73 20.93 7.40 5.17
C ASN A 73 22.38 7.49 4.67
N PRO A 74 23.14 8.54 4.97
CA PRO A 74 24.50 8.71 4.45
C PRO A 74 25.50 7.70 5.03
N HIS A 75 25.19 7.02 6.12
CA HIS A 75 26.09 6.03 6.73
C HIS A 75 26.01 4.65 6.09
N ASP A 76 24.80 4.18 5.73
CA ASP A 76 24.58 2.84 5.20
C ASP A 76 23.98 2.83 3.79
N GLY A 77 23.65 4.01 3.24
CA GLY A 77 22.99 4.15 1.94
C GLY A 77 21.53 3.70 1.91
N GLY A 78 20.97 3.29 3.06
CA GLY A 78 19.60 2.81 3.18
C GLY A 78 18.57 3.89 2.91
N ASN A 79 17.42 3.50 2.38
CA ASN A 79 16.33 4.44 2.14
C ASN A 79 15.52 4.66 3.43
N THR A 80 15.37 5.91 3.82
CA THR A 80 14.43 6.34 4.86
C THR A 80 13.11 6.73 4.21
N VAL A 81 12.01 6.19 4.73
CA VAL A 81 10.64 6.52 4.33
C VAL A 81 9.81 6.69 5.59
N ILE A 82 9.19 7.86 5.75
CA ILE A 82 8.39 8.22 6.92
C ILE A 82 7.07 8.82 6.42
N LYS A 83 5.94 8.31 6.89
CA LYS A 83 4.61 8.88 6.62
C LYS A 83 4.17 9.72 7.81
N ARG A 84 3.72 10.95 7.57
CA ARG A 84 3.22 11.86 8.61
C ARG A 84 2.07 12.71 8.08
N THR A 85 1.39 13.39 9.00
CA THR A 85 0.41 14.44 8.68
C THR A 85 0.93 15.78 9.18
N LEU A 86 0.79 16.83 8.36
CA LEU A 86 1.12 18.19 8.71
C LEU A 86 0.02 18.75 9.63
N VAL A 87 0.35 19.11 10.87
CA VAL A 87 -0.68 19.50 11.88
C VAL A 87 -0.64 20.98 12.29
N ALA A 88 0.47 21.68 12.01
CA ALA A 88 0.58 23.13 12.21
C ALA A 88 1.63 23.70 11.24
N ARG A 89 1.62 25.03 11.02
CA ARG A 89 2.53 25.71 10.10
C ARG A 89 2.96 27.07 10.63
N SER A 90 4.24 27.39 10.42
CA SER A 90 4.81 28.73 10.58
C SER A 90 5.80 28.98 9.43
N GLY A 91 5.43 29.85 8.47
CA GLY A 91 6.24 30.04 7.25
C GLY A 91 6.42 28.74 6.47
N ASN A 92 7.67 28.31 6.28
CA ASN A 92 8.03 27.05 5.63
C ASN A 92 8.19 25.87 6.62
N ARG A 93 8.02 26.12 7.91
CA ARG A 93 8.13 25.09 8.96
C ARG A 93 6.80 24.48 9.27
N PHE A 94 6.75 23.15 9.31
CA PHE A 94 5.55 22.38 9.63
C PHE A 94 5.77 21.48 10.82
N LYS A 95 4.80 21.45 11.73
CA LYS A 95 4.71 20.45 12.79
C LYS A 95 4.05 19.18 12.26
N LEU A 96 4.55 18.03 12.69
CA LEU A 96 4.07 16.71 12.32
C LEU A 96 3.17 16.12 13.42
N ASN A 97 2.27 15.24 13.06
CA ASN A 97 1.41 14.53 14.02
C ASN A 97 2.16 13.58 14.97
N ALA A 98 3.42 13.22 14.65
CA ALA A 98 4.28 12.39 15.48
C ALA A 98 5.76 12.66 15.18
N GLY A 99 6.64 12.32 16.10
CA GLY A 99 8.10 12.45 15.92
C GLY A 99 8.60 11.58 14.76
N LEU A 100 9.71 12.01 14.16
CA LEU A 100 10.27 11.37 12.96
C LEU A 100 10.71 9.93 13.22
N ARG A 101 11.41 9.67 14.31
CA ARG A 101 11.97 8.36 14.67
C ARG A 101 13.02 7.83 13.68
N LYS A 102 13.49 8.69 12.80
CA LYS A 102 14.62 8.50 11.89
C LYS A 102 15.19 9.86 11.52
N ASN A 103 16.46 9.89 11.15
CA ASN A 103 17.12 11.13 10.75
C ASN A 103 16.85 11.43 9.26
N LEU A 104 16.66 12.70 8.97
CA LEU A 104 16.50 13.25 7.62
C LEU A 104 17.55 14.34 7.44
N TRP A 105 18.80 13.96 7.22
CA TRP A 105 19.91 14.89 7.06
C TRP A 105 20.03 15.40 5.61
N LEU A 106 20.39 16.64 5.45
CA LEU A 106 20.56 17.29 4.13
C LEU A 106 21.55 16.53 3.24
N SER A 107 22.59 15.91 3.80
CA SER A 107 23.52 15.04 3.08
C SER A 107 22.85 13.81 2.45
N GLY A 108 21.67 13.40 2.93
CA GLY A 108 20.83 12.34 2.38
C GLY A 108 19.80 12.83 1.36
N ASN A 109 19.85 14.11 0.95
CA ASN A 109 18.90 14.74 0.02
C ASN A 109 17.44 14.54 0.44
N PRO A 110 17.03 14.97 1.64
CA PRO A 110 15.68 14.74 2.15
C PRO A 110 14.63 15.49 1.35
N THR A 111 13.51 14.84 1.13
CA THR A 111 12.36 15.40 0.42
C THR A 111 11.06 15.14 1.16
N ALA A 112 10.12 16.05 1.04
CA ALA A 112 8.73 15.88 1.44
C ALA A 112 7.85 15.87 0.18
N ALA A 113 6.95 14.88 0.11
CA ALA A 113 5.96 14.82 -0.97
C ALA A 113 4.58 14.50 -0.38
N THR A 114 3.51 15.06 -0.96
CA THR A 114 2.13 14.75 -0.54
C THR A 114 1.71 13.39 -1.09
N LEU A 115 2.37 12.31 -0.61
CA LEU A 115 2.14 10.92 -0.95
C LEU A 115 1.66 10.14 0.27
N PHE A 116 0.62 9.34 0.09
CA PHE A 116 -0.04 8.58 1.16
C PHE A 116 -0.92 7.48 0.56
N PRO A 117 -1.26 6.41 1.31
CA PRO A 117 -2.32 5.47 0.91
C PRO A 117 -3.69 6.16 0.98
N LEU A 118 -4.67 5.75 0.16
CA LEU A 118 -6.00 6.36 0.26
C LEU A 118 -6.69 5.93 1.56
N LEU A 119 -6.74 4.63 1.82
CA LEU A 119 -7.25 4.07 3.08
C LEU A 119 -6.10 3.42 3.84
N ASN A 120 -5.94 3.78 5.10
CA ASN A 120 -4.82 3.33 5.93
C ASN A 120 -5.30 2.65 7.21
N CYS A 121 -4.85 1.41 7.42
CA CYS A 121 -5.10 0.60 8.60
C CYS A 121 -3.75 0.30 9.28
N GLU A 122 -3.48 0.87 10.43
CA GLU A 122 -2.27 0.55 11.21
C GLU A 122 -2.66 0.20 12.64
N HIS A 123 -2.23 -0.98 13.12
CA HIS A 123 -2.52 -1.49 14.47
C HIS A 123 -4.01 -1.60 14.79
N VAL A 124 -4.85 -1.94 13.81
CA VAL A 124 -6.31 -2.03 13.95
C VAL A 124 -6.83 -3.43 13.64
N LYS A 125 -8.04 -3.69 14.10
CA LYS A 125 -8.73 -4.96 13.90
C LYS A 125 -10.23 -4.80 13.61
N HIS A 126 -10.80 -5.81 12.94
CA HIS A 126 -12.23 -5.85 12.58
C HIS A 126 -12.65 -4.66 11.72
N VAL A 127 -11.89 -4.37 10.66
CA VAL A 127 -12.22 -3.32 9.68
C VAL A 127 -12.78 -3.97 8.43
N ALA A 128 -13.85 -3.39 7.89
CA ALA A 128 -14.40 -3.75 6.59
C ALA A 128 -14.42 -2.54 5.65
N ILE A 129 -14.02 -2.76 4.39
CA ILE A 129 -14.06 -1.77 3.30
C ILE A 129 -14.83 -2.44 2.17
N GLU A 130 -15.98 -1.86 1.82
CA GLU A 130 -16.92 -2.52 0.92
C GLU A 130 -17.56 -1.55 -0.08
N ASN A 131 -17.80 -2.03 -1.31
CA ASN A 131 -18.56 -1.34 -2.36
C ASN A 131 -18.05 0.09 -2.65
N ILE A 132 -16.77 0.26 -2.95
CA ILE A 132 -16.16 1.59 -3.14
C ILE A 132 -15.08 1.54 -4.21
N THR A 133 -14.90 2.63 -4.94
CA THR A 133 -13.82 2.83 -5.90
C THR A 133 -12.72 3.72 -5.31
N LEU A 134 -11.47 3.30 -5.47
CA LEU A 134 -10.26 3.97 -5.00
C LEU A 134 -9.35 4.27 -6.18
N ASP A 135 -9.16 5.54 -6.52
CA ASP A 135 -8.32 5.98 -7.63
C ASP A 135 -7.04 6.67 -7.13
N GLY A 136 -5.91 6.05 -7.41
CA GLY A 136 -4.59 6.53 -6.99
C GLY A 136 -4.04 7.68 -7.82
N ASN A 137 -4.71 8.09 -8.92
CA ASN A 137 -4.27 9.18 -9.79
C ASN A 137 -2.79 9.07 -10.19
N ARG A 138 -2.40 7.89 -10.68
CA ARG A 138 -1.01 7.47 -10.95
C ARG A 138 -0.21 8.46 -11.78
N ALA A 139 -0.84 9.06 -12.77
CA ALA A 139 -0.16 9.99 -13.69
C ALA A 139 0.39 11.25 -12.98
N ASN A 140 -0.21 11.63 -11.85
CA ASN A 140 0.11 12.85 -11.10
C ASN A 140 0.76 12.57 -9.74
N ASN A 141 1.21 11.34 -9.50
CA ASN A 141 1.79 10.93 -8.23
C ASN A 141 3.06 10.10 -8.47
N GLU A 142 4.12 10.38 -7.71
CA GLU A 142 5.32 9.54 -7.70
C GLU A 142 5.03 8.15 -7.10
N ASN A 143 5.92 7.21 -7.40
CA ASN A 143 5.82 5.87 -6.81
C ASN A 143 5.95 5.92 -5.28
N LEU A 144 5.05 5.23 -4.60
CA LEU A 144 5.19 4.88 -3.20
C LEU A 144 5.00 3.37 -3.05
N ASN A 145 6.08 2.69 -2.69
CA ASN A 145 6.18 1.24 -2.64
C ASN A 145 5.13 0.61 -1.71
N GLY A 146 4.65 -0.56 -2.06
CA GLY A 146 3.63 -1.30 -1.32
C GLY A 146 3.97 -1.68 0.12
N ASN A 147 5.25 -1.61 0.52
CA ASN A 147 5.63 -1.73 1.93
C ASN A 147 5.23 -0.51 2.78
N TYR A 148 4.78 0.57 2.14
CA TYR A 148 4.42 1.83 2.81
C TYR A 148 3.04 2.34 2.44
N ALA A 149 2.50 1.95 1.27
CA ALA A 149 1.24 2.49 0.77
C ALA A 149 0.58 1.58 -0.28
N GLY A 150 -0.61 1.98 -0.71
CA GLY A 150 -1.43 1.40 -1.77
C GLY A 150 -2.74 2.19 -1.87
N CYS A 151 -3.66 1.81 -2.72
CA CYS A 151 -5.04 2.30 -2.56
C CYS A 151 -5.56 1.94 -1.16
N ILE A 152 -5.33 0.68 -0.74
CA ILE A 152 -5.48 0.26 0.66
C ILE A 152 -4.12 -0.18 1.17
N PHE A 153 -3.72 0.32 2.33
CA PHE A 153 -2.54 -0.12 3.06
C PHE A 153 -2.91 -0.55 4.46
N ALA A 154 -2.44 -1.73 4.87
CA ALA A 154 -2.61 -2.22 6.23
C ALA A 154 -1.28 -2.72 6.81
N GLN A 155 -1.05 -2.45 8.09
CA GLN A 155 0.11 -2.95 8.81
C GLN A 155 -0.23 -3.30 10.25
N ASP A 156 0.28 -4.45 10.74
CA ASP A 156 0.04 -4.94 12.10
C ASP A 156 -1.45 -5.03 12.43
N CYS A 157 -2.25 -5.55 11.50
CA CYS A 157 -3.71 -5.62 11.61
C CYS A 157 -4.22 -7.05 11.65
N SER A 158 -5.47 -7.22 12.07
CA SER A 158 -6.13 -8.52 11.99
C SER A 158 -7.63 -8.42 11.69
N ARG A 159 -8.16 -9.48 11.02
CA ARG A 159 -9.58 -9.59 10.67
C ARG A 159 -10.06 -8.39 9.85
N LEU A 160 -9.41 -8.18 8.71
CA LEU A 160 -9.79 -7.17 7.74
C LEU A 160 -10.60 -7.82 6.62
N ILE A 161 -11.58 -7.10 6.09
CA ILE A 161 -12.41 -7.52 4.95
C ILE A 161 -12.42 -6.42 3.91
N PHE A 162 -11.99 -6.75 2.68
CA PHE A 162 -12.11 -5.90 1.50
C PHE A 162 -13.03 -6.63 0.52
N ARG A 163 -14.20 -6.07 0.21
CA ARG A 163 -15.20 -6.72 -0.63
C ARG A 163 -15.81 -5.76 -1.64
N ASN A 164 -15.90 -6.20 -2.90
CA ASN A 164 -16.44 -5.39 -4.00
C ASN A 164 -15.75 -4.01 -4.08
N VAL A 165 -14.43 -3.97 -3.91
CA VAL A 165 -13.63 -2.75 -4.01
C VAL A 165 -12.98 -2.72 -5.38
N GLU A 166 -13.15 -1.62 -6.11
CA GLU A 166 -12.31 -1.29 -7.23
C GLU A 166 -11.12 -0.46 -6.74
N ALA A 167 -9.90 -0.95 -6.93
CA ALA A 167 -8.66 -0.20 -6.71
C ALA A 167 -7.95 0.00 -8.04
N ARG A 168 -7.69 1.25 -8.42
CA ARG A 168 -7.12 1.55 -9.72
C ARG A 168 -6.10 2.69 -9.71
N ASN A 169 -5.24 2.70 -10.72
CA ASN A 169 -4.35 3.84 -11.01
C ASN A 169 -3.48 4.30 -9.83
N TYR A 170 -2.95 3.40 -8.99
CA TYR A 170 -2.00 3.79 -7.96
C TYR A 170 -0.56 3.63 -8.47
N ASN A 171 0.30 4.61 -8.22
CA ASN A 171 1.73 4.48 -8.52
C ASN A 171 2.45 3.73 -7.39
N GLY A 172 2.25 2.45 -7.33
CA GLY A 172 2.60 1.49 -6.31
C GLY A 172 1.59 0.35 -6.36
N ASP A 173 1.16 -0.17 -5.22
CA ASP A 173 0.27 -1.31 -5.14
C ASP A 173 -1.22 -0.92 -5.06
N GLY A 174 -2.09 -1.82 -5.48
CA GLY A 174 -3.54 -1.68 -5.28
C GLY A 174 -3.92 -1.88 -3.81
N MET A 175 -3.80 -3.10 -3.32
CA MET A 175 -4.09 -3.44 -1.93
C MET A 175 -2.90 -4.16 -1.32
N SER A 176 -2.28 -3.56 -0.31
CA SER A 176 -1.11 -4.08 0.38
C SER A 176 -1.36 -4.23 1.87
N TRP A 177 -0.97 -5.35 2.44
CA TRP A 177 -1.03 -5.58 3.88
C TRP A 177 0.21 -6.30 4.39
N GLN A 178 0.84 -5.75 5.42
CA GLN A 178 2.09 -6.21 6.01
C GLN A 178 1.87 -6.67 7.45
N ILE A 179 2.39 -7.82 7.83
CA ILE A 179 2.27 -8.35 9.20
C ILE A 179 0.80 -8.42 9.63
N CYS A 180 -0.09 -8.81 8.72
CA CYS A 180 -1.53 -8.86 8.99
C CYS A 180 -2.04 -10.30 9.06
N HIS A 181 -3.02 -10.55 9.91
CA HIS A 181 -3.61 -11.87 10.08
C HIS A 181 -5.10 -11.85 9.71
N ASP A 182 -5.55 -12.90 9.03
CA ASP A 182 -6.97 -13.09 8.70
C ASP A 182 -7.52 -11.93 7.85
N VAL A 183 -6.82 -11.61 6.75
CA VAL A 183 -7.28 -10.63 5.75
C VAL A 183 -8.05 -11.35 4.67
N VAL A 184 -9.27 -10.90 4.39
CA VAL A 184 -10.15 -11.44 3.34
C VAL A 184 -10.31 -10.39 2.25
N VAL A 185 -10.00 -10.75 1.01
CA VAL A 185 -10.18 -9.90 -0.17
C VAL A 185 -11.06 -10.68 -1.17
N GLU A 186 -12.29 -10.22 -1.34
CA GLU A 186 -13.31 -10.93 -2.12
C GLU A 186 -13.97 -10.04 -3.17
N ASN A 187 -14.09 -10.57 -4.39
CA ASN A 187 -14.80 -9.91 -5.50
C ASN A 187 -14.32 -8.49 -5.78
N CYS A 188 -13.02 -8.24 -5.58
CA CYS A 188 -12.41 -6.96 -5.82
C CYS A 188 -11.81 -6.89 -7.23
N HIS A 189 -11.73 -5.68 -7.79
CA HIS A 189 -11.03 -5.40 -9.03
C HIS A 189 -9.83 -4.50 -8.75
N SER A 190 -8.60 -5.00 -8.91
CA SER A 190 -7.37 -4.23 -8.68
C SER A 190 -6.57 -4.15 -9.97
N HIS A 191 -6.42 -2.94 -10.52
CA HIS A 191 -5.89 -2.81 -11.89
C HIS A 191 -5.14 -1.50 -12.17
N ASP A 192 -4.34 -1.54 -13.24
CA ASP A 192 -3.57 -0.40 -13.74
C ASP A 192 -2.59 0.19 -12.71
N HIS A 193 -2.02 -0.68 -11.88
CA HIS A 193 -0.99 -0.30 -10.90
C HIS A 193 0.42 -0.48 -11.48
N ASN A 194 1.37 0.39 -11.09
CA ASN A 194 2.79 0.17 -11.40
C ASN A 194 3.41 -0.92 -10.51
N GLY A 195 2.80 -1.24 -9.40
CA GLY A 195 3.17 -2.29 -8.46
C GLY A 195 2.24 -3.50 -8.55
N LEU A 196 1.83 -3.96 -7.41
CA LEU A 196 1.15 -5.23 -7.22
C LEU A 196 -0.37 -5.03 -7.11
N GLY A 197 -1.14 -5.94 -7.68
CA GLY A 197 -2.60 -5.92 -7.53
C GLY A 197 -3.01 -6.22 -6.08
N LEU A 198 -2.64 -7.39 -5.58
CA LEU A 198 -2.79 -7.81 -4.18
C LEU A 198 -1.42 -8.19 -3.61
N HIS A 199 -1.09 -7.64 -2.46
CA HIS A 199 0.20 -7.83 -1.80
C HIS A 199 0.04 -8.30 -0.35
N PRO A 200 -0.25 -9.61 -0.11
CA PRO A 200 0.02 -10.21 1.18
C PRO A 200 1.53 -10.15 1.44
N GLY A 201 1.95 -9.35 2.40
CA GLY A 201 3.37 -9.06 2.66
C GLY A 201 3.83 -9.50 4.04
N SER A 202 5.10 -9.41 4.22
CA SER A 202 5.93 -9.65 5.41
C SER A 202 5.25 -10.35 6.59
N GLY A 203 5.26 -11.69 6.59
CA GLY A 203 4.76 -12.47 7.73
C GLY A 203 3.25 -12.53 7.88
N SER A 204 2.48 -12.04 6.91
CA SER A 204 1.02 -12.14 6.95
C SER A 204 0.54 -13.59 6.98
N GLN A 205 -0.48 -13.87 7.78
CA GLN A 205 -0.97 -15.22 8.01
C GLN A 205 -2.44 -15.36 7.61
N ARG A 206 -2.76 -16.47 6.98
CA ARG A 206 -4.11 -16.86 6.59
C ARG A 206 -4.85 -15.80 5.74
N PRO A 207 -4.19 -15.15 4.76
CA PRO A 207 -4.93 -14.31 3.83
C PRO A 207 -5.84 -15.18 2.95
N VAL A 208 -7.05 -14.68 2.66
CA VAL A 208 -7.98 -15.28 1.69
C VAL A 208 -8.21 -14.28 0.56
N MET A 209 -7.85 -14.65 -0.65
CA MET A 209 -8.03 -13.86 -1.86
C MET A 209 -8.91 -14.67 -2.82
N ARG A 210 -10.19 -14.30 -2.96
CA ARG A 210 -11.18 -15.09 -3.68
C ARG A 210 -12.01 -14.28 -4.66
N GLY A 211 -12.16 -14.79 -5.89
CA GLY A 211 -13.06 -14.20 -6.88
C GLY A 211 -12.62 -12.80 -7.35
N ASN A 212 -11.35 -12.44 -7.19
CA ASN A 212 -10.84 -11.12 -7.56
C ASN A 212 -10.41 -11.08 -9.03
N LYS A 213 -10.52 -9.90 -9.66
CA LYS A 213 -9.94 -9.61 -10.96
C LYS A 213 -8.69 -8.72 -10.78
N LEU A 214 -7.53 -9.21 -11.23
CA LEU A 214 -6.23 -8.52 -11.14
C LEU A 214 -5.73 -8.27 -12.55
N GLU A 215 -5.64 -7.01 -12.96
CA GLU A 215 -5.51 -6.68 -14.37
C GLU A 215 -4.49 -5.57 -14.62
N ARG A 216 -3.58 -5.77 -15.59
CA ARG A 216 -2.57 -4.77 -16.01
C ARG A 216 -1.73 -4.18 -14.86
N ASN A 217 -1.33 -5.05 -13.93
CA ASN A 217 -0.39 -4.71 -12.86
C ASN A 217 1.02 -5.24 -13.19
N ASN A 218 2.03 -4.85 -12.42
CA ASN A 218 3.33 -5.52 -12.49
C ASN A 218 3.18 -6.99 -12.06
N ILE A 219 2.55 -7.26 -10.91
CA ILE A 219 2.18 -8.64 -10.50
C ILE A 219 0.73 -8.62 -10.01
N GLY A 220 -0.07 -9.61 -10.43
CA GLY A 220 -1.46 -9.73 -9.99
C GLY A 220 -1.55 -10.04 -8.49
N ILE A 221 -1.03 -11.19 -8.05
CA ILE A 221 -0.95 -11.58 -6.63
C ILE A 221 0.51 -11.85 -6.26
N PHE A 222 1.00 -11.19 -5.23
CA PHE A 222 2.37 -11.31 -4.78
C PHE A 222 2.46 -11.76 -3.32
N PHE A 223 2.66 -13.05 -3.10
CA PHE A 223 3.03 -13.55 -1.78
C PHE A 223 4.45 -13.10 -1.46
N CYS A 224 4.64 -12.39 -0.36
CA CYS A 224 5.92 -11.76 -0.06
C CYS A 224 6.35 -11.97 1.38
N TRP A 225 7.46 -12.72 1.53
CA TRP A 225 8.25 -12.79 2.73
C TRP A 225 7.58 -13.45 3.95
N GLY A 226 7.28 -14.74 3.81
CA GLY A 226 6.77 -15.57 4.90
C GLY A 226 5.28 -15.55 5.09
N VAL A 227 4.54 -15.37 4.00
CA VAL A 227 3.08 -15.54 3.99
C VAL A 227 2.76 -17.03 4.12
N ARG A 228 1.89 -17.37 5.06
CA ARG A 228 1.56 -18.77 5.36
C ARG A 228 0.06 -19.00 5.50
N HIS A 229 -0.33 -20.23 5.13
CA HIS A 229 -1.71 -20.72 5.25
C HIS A 229 -2.70 -19.81 4.49
N GLY A 230 -2.22 -19.17 3.42
CA GLY A 230 -3.03 -18.32 2.56
C GLY A 230 -3.79 -19.14 1.52
N ILE A 231 -4.89 -18.57 1.04
CA ILE A 231 -5.70 -19.14 -0.03
C ILE A 231 -5.85 -18.07 -1.12
N ALA A 232 -5.46 -18.40 -2.35
CA ALA A 232 -5.78 -17.63 -3.54
C ALA A 232 -6.61 -18.53 -4.47
N GLU A 233 -7.90 -18.28 -4.57
CA GLU A 233 -8.77 -19.16 -5.35
C GLU A 233 -9.77 -18.41 -6.22
N ASN A 234 -10.08 -18.98 -7.37
CA ASN A 234 -11.08 -18.46 -8.31
C ASN A 234 -10.82 -16.99 -8.71
N ASN A 235 -9.55 -16.57 -8.76
CA ASN A 235 -9.18 -15.24 -9.20
C ASN A 235 -8.85 -15.24 -10.70
N ILE A 236 -9.11 -14.10 -11.36
CA ILE A 236 -8.74 -13.86 -12.75
C ILE A 236 -7.55 -12.90 -12.76
N ASN A 237 -6.38 -13.40 -13.14
CA ASN A 237 -5.14 -12.63 -13.32
C ASN A 237 -4.90 -12.44 -14.81
N ILE A 238 -5.09 -11.23 -15.32
CA ILE A 238 -5.07 -10.98 -16.75
C ILE A 238 -4.17 -9.80 -17.13
N GLU A 239 -3.33 -9.99 -18.15
CA GLU A 239 -2.46 -8.94 -18.70
C GLU A 239 -1.47 -8.31 -17.68
N ASN A 240 -1.21 -8.97 -16.56
CA ASN A 240 -0.15 -8.57 -15.63
C ASN A 240 1.22 -8.93 -16.23
N ASP A 241 2.31 -8.30 -15.75
CA ASP A 241 3.64 -8.79 -16.13
C ASP A 241 3.85 -10.21 -15.61
N ILE A 242 3.50 -10.46 -14.34
CA ILE A 242 3.44 -11.80 -13.71
C ILE A 242 2.04 -11.98 -13.12
N GLY A 243 1.43 -13.14 -13.35
CA GLY A 243 0.10 -13.42 -12.78
C GLY A 243 0.16 -13.59 -11.26
N ILE A 244 0.83 -14.64 -10.78
CA ILE A 244 0.98 -14.95 -9.35
C ILE A 244 2.46 -15.21 -9.05
N SER A 245 2.99 -14.63 -7.98
CA SER A 245 4.39 -14.80 -7.58
C SER A 245 4.51 -15.21 -6.12
N ILE A 246 5.34 -16.24 -5.86
CA ILE A 246 5.53 -16.86 -4.55
C ILE A 246 7.04 -16.99 -4.29
N GLY A 247 7.49 -16.80 -3.05
CA GLY A 247 8.90 -16.95 -2.71
C GLY A 247 9.18 -16.66 -1.24
N HIS A 248 10.45 -16.61 -0.86
CA HIS A 248 10.90 -16.05 0.43
C HIS A 248 10.13 -16.56 1.67
N ARG A 249 10.12 -17.87 1.93
CA ARG A 249 9.42 -18.53 3.04
C ARG A 249 7.89 -18.48 2.95
N ASP A 250 7.33 -18.19 1.79
CA ASP A 250 5.89 -18.30 1.58
C ASP A 250 5.52 -19.79 1.53
N THR A 251 4.92 -20.30 2.58
CA THR A 251 4.74 -21.75 2.76
C THR A 251 3.30 -22.11 3.13
N ASP A 252 2.90 -23.35 2.80
CA ASP A 252 1.60 -23.91 3.17
C ASP A 252 0.41 -23.12 2.59
N ASN A 253 0.59 -22.47 1.42
CA ASN A 253 -0.46 -21.73 0.75
C ASN A 253 -1.16 -22.60 -0.32
N PHE A 254 -2.42 -22.30 -0.58
CA PHE A 254 -3.24 -22.91 -1.63
C PHE A 254 -3.51 -21.89 -2.72
N ILE A 255 -3.23 -22.27 -3.97
CA ILE A 255 -3.46 -21.45 -5.17
C ILE A 255 -4.29 -22.30 -6.11
N LEU A 256 -5.62 -22.13 -6.03
CA LEU A 256 -6.57 -23.08 -6.60
C LEU A 256 -7.50 -22.40 -7.61
N ASN A 257 -7.76 -23.05 -8.74
CA ASN A 257 -8.76 -22.61 -9.70
C ASN A 257 -8.61 -21.15 -10.14
N ASN A 258 -7.37 -20.66 -10.30
CA ASN A 258 -7.16 -19.30 -10.78
C ASN A 258 -6.94 -19.29 -12.29
N ASP A 259 -7.58 -18.37 -12.98
CA ASP A 259 -7.29 -18.08 -14.37
C ASP A 259 -6.11 -17.12 -14.46
N VAL A 260 -5.03 -17.52 -15.11
CA VAL A 260 -3.85 -16.69 -15.34
C VAL A 260 -3.62 -16.53 -16.83
N LEU A 261 -4.02 -15.38 -17.34
CA LEU A 261 -4.17 -15.15 -18.79
C LEU A 261 -3.27 -14.01 -19.25
N ARG A 262 -2.62 -14.22 -20.40
CA ARG A 262 -1.85 -13.20 -21.13
C ARG A 262 -0.80 -12.48 -20.24
N SER A 263 -0.19 -13.18 -19.29
CA SER A 263 0.93 -12.65 -18.52
C SER A 263 2.15 -12.43 -19.43
N LYS A 264 2.79 -11.26 -19.31
CA LYS A 264 3.88 -10.87 -20.23
C LYS A 264 5.21 -11.57 -19.94
N LYS A 265 5.49 -11.88 -18.67
CA LYS A 265 6.77 -12.43 -18.20
C LYS A 265 6.65 -13.81 -17.54
N GLY A 266 5.50 -14.12 -16.95
CA GLY A 266 5.27 -15.42 -16.32
C GLY A 266 3.88 -15.56 -15.73
N GLY A 267 3.30 -16.75 -15.83
CA GLY A 267 1.99 -17.05 -15.27
C GLY A 267 2.07 -17.15 -13.74
N ILE A 268 2.56 -18.30 -13.24
CA ILE A 268 2.81 -18.55 -11.82
C ILE A 268 4.32 -18.72 -11.63
N VAL A 269 4.93 -17.89 -10.80
CA VAL A 269 6.38 -17.82 -10.65
C VAL A 269 6.78 -18.11 -9.20
N PHE A 270 7.60 -19.11 -9.01
CA PHE A 270 8.31 -19.38 -7.76
C PHE A 270 9.66 -18.65 -7.80
N ARG A 271 9.81 -17.63 -6.96
CA ARG A 271 11.04 -16.83 -6.93
C ARG A 271 12.19 -17.61 -6.28
N PRO A 272 13.39 -17.62 -6.89
CA PRO A 272 14.56 -18.22 -6.28
C PRO A 272 15.01 -17.46 -5.03
N ASP A 273 15.59 -18.18 -4.08
CA ASP A 273 16.19 -17.59 -2.88
C ASP A 273 17.58 -18.19 -2.63
N ASN A 274 18.59 -17.32 -2.61
CA ASN A 274 20.00 -17.72 -2.45
C ASN A 274 20.45 -17.79 -0.98
N ARG A 275 19.59 -17.52 -0.01
CA ARG A 275 19.93 -17.52 1.42
C ARG A 275 19.93 -18.89 2.06
N GLY A 276 19.54 -19.92 1.31
CA GLY A 276 19.53 -21.32 1.75
C GLY A 276 18.17 -21.98 1.56
N LYS A 277 18.14 -23.31 1.71
CA LYS A 277 16.96 -24.13 1.43
C LYS A 277 15.73 -23.75 2.25
N ASP A 278 15.92 -23.24 3.46
CA ASP A 278 14.82 -22.89 4.36
C ASP A 278 14.18 -21.53 4.04
N PHE A 279 14.75 -20.78 3.08
CA PHE A 279 14.22 -19.51 2.63
C PHE A 279 13.33 -19.61 1.38
N GLY A 280 13.29 -20.77 0.74
CA GLY A 280 12.41 -21.02 -0.40
C GLY A 280 10.94 -21.15 0.00
N PRO A 281 10.04 -21.15 -0.99
CA PRO A 281 8.63 -21.47 -0.77
C PRO A 281 8.44 -22.98 -0.66
N HIS A 282 7.82 -23.45 0.42
CA HIS A 282 7.62 -24.88 0.66
C HIS A 282 6.15 -25.24 0.85
N ARG A 283 5.78 -26.46 0.49
CA ARG A 283 4.46 -27.06 0.72
C ARG A 283 3.28 -26.21 0.21
N ASN A 284 3.51 -25.39 -0.81
CA ASN A 284 2.43 -24.73 -1.50
C ASN A 284 1.75 -25.71 -2.47
N ARG A 285 0.45 -25.61 -2.64
CA ARG A 285 -0.32 -26.37 -3.63
C ARG A 285 -0.86 -25.42 -4.69
N VAL A 286 -0.61 -25.79 -5.95
CA VAL A 286 -1.03 -25.03 -7.14
C VAL A 286 -1.84 -25.95 -8.03
#